data_352562626de2628aa239ef020d0ff2d2
#
_entry.id   352562626de2628aa239ef020d0ff2d2
#
_cell.length_a   1.000
_cell.length_b   1.000
_cell.length_c   1.000
_cell.angle_alpha   90.00
_cell.angle_beta   90.00
_cell.angle_gamma   90.00
#
_symmetry.space_group_name_H-M   'P 1'
#
loop_
_entity.id
_entity.type
_entity.pdbx_description
1 polymer ?
#
loop_
_entity_poly.entity_id
_entity_poly.type
_entity_poly.pdbx_seq_one_letter_code
_entity_poly.pdbx_strand_id
1 'polypeptide(L)'
;MGISDAGRQAPGASAAAGKAVRPPPGADLEALICGAARGDRGAFEAVCARVGPPVFGVVRAVVRDPFQAEEVCQEVLLEVWCAAPRFEPGRGSALAWVTTIAHRRAIDRVRAERRLAERQLRATSHEVAYDEVAEAVEARLDRKRVRHCLGSLTSLQRESVTLAYYGGFTLREVAVLLGVPEGTAKTRMRDGLIRLRDCLEGTA
;
A
#
# COMPACT_ATOMS: atom_id res chain seq x y z
N MET A 1 56.41 24.57 43.26
CA MET A 1 56.32 23.47 42.23
C MET A 1 54.88 23.37 41.81
N GLY A 2 54.51 24.09 40.73
CA GLY A 2 53.18 24.14 40.24
C GLY A 2 53.03 23.12 39.06
N ILE A 3 51.92 22.43 39.02
CA ILE A 3 51.54 21.65 37.87
C ILE A 3 50.21 22.22 37.37
N SER A 4 50.28 22.87 36.20
CA SER A 4 49.13 23.39 35.48
C SER A 4 48.34 22.24 34.87
N ASP A 5 47.09 22.16 35.23
CA ASP A 5 46.10 21.26 34.57
C ASP A 5 45.45 22.01 33.39
N ALA A 6 45.75 21.55 32.19
CA ALA A 6 45.23 22.11 30.95
C ALA A 6 43.90 21.43 30.61
N GLY A 7 42.80 22.09 30.94
CA GLY A 7 41.46 21.68 30.58
C GLY A 7 41.26 21.54 29.05
N ARG A 8 41.03 20.34 28.62
CA ARG A 8 40.69 20.00 27.23
C ARG A 8 39.20 20.24 27.01
N GLN A 9 38.84 21.40 26.44
CA GLN A 9 37.49 21.68 25.97
C GLN A 9 37.17 20.84 24.74
N ALA A 10 36.17 19.98 24.85
CA ALA A 10 35.57 19.31 23.72
C ALA A 10 34.73 20.29 22.86
N PRO A 11 34.78 20.24 21.52
CA PRO A 11 33.96 21.12 20.71
C PRO A 11 32.48 20.66 20.79
N GLY A 12 31.64 21.56 21.26
CA GLY A 12 30.18 21.38 21.31
C GLY A 12 29.61 21.14 19.92
N ALA A 13 29.01 19.98 19.73
CA ALA A 13 28.18 19.68 18.58
C ALA A 13 26.91 20.55 18.67
N SER A 14 26.91 21.66 17.96
CA SER A 14 25.72 22.48 17.73
C SER A 14 24.80 21.71 16.78
N ALA A 15 23.87 20.97 17.38
CA ALA A 15 22.73 20.42 16.62
C ALA A 15 21.85 21.60 16.21
N ALA A 16 22.04 22.08 14.98
CA ALA A 16 21.10 22.98 14.33
C ALA A 16 19.76 22.25 14.17
N ALA A 17 18.88 22.45 15.14
CA ALA A 17 17.47 22.10 15.03
C ALA A 17 16.86 22.97 13.90
N GLY A 18 16.89 22.42 12.67
CA GLY A 18 16.21 23.02 11.54
C GLY A 18 14.74 23.17 11.92
N LYS A 19 14.24 24.41 11.96
CA LYS A 19 12.82 24.72 12.10
C LYS A 19 12.08 23.90 11.04
N ALA A 20 11.29 22.94 11.45
CA ALA A 20 10.35 22.22 10.59
C ALA A 20 9.40 23.27 9.98
N VAL A 21 9.64 23.64 8.74
CA VAL A 21 8.77 24.55 7.98
C VAL A 21 7.56 23.73 7.62
N ARG A 22 6.43 23.99 8.26
CA ARG A 22 5.15 23.36 7.92
C ARG A 22 4.83 23.67 6.45
N PRO A 23 4.70 22.66 5.59
CA PRO A 23 4.44 22.92 4.18
C PRO A 23 3.11 23.66 4.00
N PRO A 24 2.98 24.54 2.98
CA PRO A 24 1.78 25.30 2.74
C PRO A 24 0.59 24.38 2.46
N PRO A 25 -0.64 24.76 2.91
CA PRO A 25 -1.84 24.02 2.57
C PRO A 25 -2.02 24.07 1.04
N GLY A 26 -2.00 22.90 0.38
CA GLY A 26 -2.06 22.78 -1.08
C GLY A 26 -0.77 22.35 -1.77
N ALA A 27 0.33 22.13 -1.04
CA ALA A 27 1.55 21.59 -1.62
C ALA A 27 1.26 20.26 -2.36
N ASP A 28 1.79 20.11 -3.56
CA ASP A 28 1.63 18.90 -4.34
C ASP A 28 2.26 17.70 -3.61
N LEU A 29 1.60 16.54 -3.67
CA LEU A 29 2.07 15.31 -3.00
C LEU A 29 3.48 14.93 -3.46
N GLU A 30 3.82 15.15 -4.71
CA GLU A 30 5.16 14.92 -5.25
C GLU A 30 6.22 15.80 -4.55
N ALA A 31 5.92 17.08 -4.40
CA ALA A 31 6.81 18.01 -3.70
C ALA A 31 7.00 17.62 -2.23
N LEU A 32 5.94 17.12 -1.56
CA LEU A 32 6.01 16.64 -0.18
C LEU A 32 6.88 15.39 -0.07
N ILE A 33 6.73 14.41 -0.97
CA ILE A 33 7.58 13.21 -0.99
C ILE A 33 9.05 13.59 -1.28
N CYS A 34 9.30 14.51 -2.19
CA CYS A 34 10.65 15.04 -2.43
C CYS A 34 11.23 15.78 -1.21
N GLY A 35 10.39 16.44 -0.42
CA GLY A 35 10.77 17.04 0.87
C GLY A 35 11.17 15.96 1.89
N ALA A 36 10.32 14.94 2.05
CA ALA A 36 10.58 13.79 2.90
C ALA A 36 11.86 13.04 2.50
N ALA A 37 12.15 12.92 1.20
CA ALA A 37 13.38 12.33 0.67
C ALA A 37 14.65 13.08 1.13
N ARG A 38 14.56 14.37 1.44
CA ARG A 38 15.63 15.19 2.01
C ARG A 38 15.67 15.19 3.54
N GLY A 39 14.81 14.38 4.18
CA GLY A 39 14.74 14.28 5.64
C GLY A 39 13.83 15.33 6.30
N ASP A 40 13.00 16.07 5.54
CA ASP A 40 12.03 17.02 6.07
C ASP A 40 10.88 16.28 6.75
N ARG A 41 10.86 16.28 8.08
CA ARG A 41 9.81 15.64 8.90
C ARG A 41 8.45 16.31 8.71
N GLY A 42 8.40 17.64 8.56
CA GLY A 42 7.15 18.36 8.35
C GLY A 42 6.52 18.02 7.00
N ALA A 43 7.34 17.86 5.94
CA ALA A 43 6.88 17.35 4.66
C ALA A 43 6.32 15.93 4.79
N PHE A 44 6.99 15.06 5.56
CA PHE A 44 6.51 13.69 5.78
C PHE A 44 5.22 13.63 6.59
N GLU A 45 5.06 14.43 7.63
CA GLU A 45 3.79 14.55 8.36
C GLU A 45 2.63 14.93 7.42
N ALA A 46 2.89 15.87 6.50
CA ALA A 46 1.90 16.25 5.49
C ALA A 46 1.62 15.12 4.47
N VAL A 47 2.63 14.33 4.09
CA VAL A 47 2.44 13.10 3.30
C VAL A 47 1.54 12.14 4.06
N CYS A 48 1.84 11.82 5.32
CA CYS A 48 1.05 10.90 6.14
C CYS A 48 -0.42 11.34 6.25
N ALA A 49 -0.67 12.61 6.52
CA ALA A 49 -2.03 13.16 6.61
C ALA A 49 -2.80 13.00 5.30
N ARG A 50 -2.12 13.17 4.15
CA ARG A 50 -2.76 13.14 2.83
C ARG A 50 -2.97 11.72 2.30
N VAL A 51 -2.00 10.83 2.51
CA VAL A 51 -2.09 9.46 1.99
C VAL A 51 -2.70 8.46 2.97
N GLY A 52 -2.82 8.79 4.25
CA GLY A 52 -3.37 7.90 5.28
C GLY A 52 -4.71 7.29 4.91
N PRO A 53 -5.75 8.10 4.59
CA PRO A 53 -7.06 7.57 4.21
C PRO A 53 -7.02 6.64 2.98
N PRO A 54 -6.40 6.99 1.84
CA PRO A 54 -6.31 6.08 0.70
C PRO A 54 -5.47 4.83 0.98
N VAL A 55 -4.38 4.93 1.73
CA VAL A 55 -3.57 3.77 2.16
C VAL A 55 -4.42 2.82 3.00
N PHE A 56 -5.12 3.33 4.01
CA PHE A 56 -6.01 2.53 4.84
C PHE A 56 -7.10 1.86 4.00
N GLY A 57 -7.68 2.58 3.03
CA GLY A 57 -8.68 2.02 2.12
C GLY A 57 -8.15 0.84 1.30
N VAL A 58 -6.93 0.95 0.76
CA VAL A 58 -6.27 -0.13 0.00
C VAL A 58 -5.94 -1.31 0.90
N VAL A 59 -5.34 -1.07 2.07
CA VAL A 59 -4.97 -2.13 3.02
C VAL A 59 -6.22 -2.86 3.51
N ARG A 60 -7.28 -2.14 3.92
CA ARG A 60 -8.54 -2.73 4.38
C ARG A 60 -9.28 -3.55 3.32
N ALA A 61 -9.09 -3.24 2.06
CA ALA A 61 -9.67 -4.03 0.96
C ALA A 61 -9.01 -5.42 0.83
N VAL A 62 -7.80 -5.59 1.32
CA VAL A 62 -7.00 -6.82 1.24
C VAL A 62 -6.90 -7.51 2.59
N VAL A 63 -6.51 -6.77 3.65
CA VAL A 63 -6.40 -7.26 5.03
C VAL A 63 -7.74 -7.07 5.71
N ARG A 64 -8.42 -8.17 6.04
CA ARG A 64 -9.79 -8.13 6.56
C ARG A 64 -9.85 -7.72 8.02
N ASP A 65 -8.87 -8.10 8.81
CA ASP A 65 -8.76 -7.74 10.22
C ASP A 65 -8.40 -6.25 10.37
N PRO A 66 -9.21 -5.44 11.09
CA PRO A 66 -8.98 -4.01 11.25
C PRO A 66 -7.69 -3.69 12.01
N PHE A 67 -7.35 -4.47 13.04
CA PHE A 67 -6.14 -4.24 13.84
C PHE A 67 -4.88 -4.51 13.02
N GLN A 68 -4.87 -5.60 12.28
CA GLN A 68 -3.79 -5.88 11.35
C GLN A 68 -3.68 -4.87 10.21
N ALA A 69 -4.82 -4.34 9.74
CA ALA A 69 -4.81 -3.30 8.73
C ALA A 69 -4.14 -2.02 9.23
N GLU A 70 -4.36 -1.63 10.50
CA GLU A 70 -3.68 -0.50 11.12
C GLU A 70 -2.17 -0.72 11.23
N GLU A 71 -1.74 -1.91 11.67
CA GLU A 71 -0.31 -2.27 11.70
C GLU A 71 0.34 -2.16 10.31
N VAL A 72 -0.31 -2.75 9.29
CA VAL A 72 0.17 -2.69 7.91
C VAL A 72 0.23 -1.24 7.41
N CYS A 73 -0.74 -0.39 7.76
CA CYS A 73 -0.69 1.03 7.40
C CYS A 73 0.52 1.74 8.01
N GLN A 74 0.86 1.47 9.27
CA GLN A 74 2.06 2.01 9.90
C GLN A 74 3.34 1.54 9.20
N GLU A 75 3.42 0.23 8.87
CA GLU A 75 4.54 -0.31 8.10
C GLU A 75 4.67 0.35 6.72
N VAL A 76 3.54 0.60 6.04
CA VAL A 76 3.50 1.28 4.75
C VAL A 76 4.04 2.71 4.85
N LEU A 77 3.61 3.48 5.86
CA LEU A 77 4.10 4.85 6.05
C LEU A 77 5.61 4.89 6.33
N LEU A 78 6.11 3.96 7.14
CA LEU A 78 7.56 3.81 7.34
C LEU A 78 8.29 3.43 6.04
N GLU A 79 7.73 2.52 5.25
CA GLU A 79 8.33 2.16 3.95
C GLU A 79 8.31 3.33 2.98
N VAL A 80 7.25 4.13 2.95
CA VAL A 80 7.17 5.37 2.15
C VAL A 80 8.29 6.34 2.56
N TRP A 81 8.54 6.54 3.86
CA TRP A 81 9.66 7.35 4.34
C TRP A 81 11.00 6.82 3.85
N CYS A 82 11.27 5.55 4.05
CA CYS A 82 12.53 4.91 3.64
C CYS A 82 12.72 4.88 2.12
N ALA A 83 11.63 4.77 1.36
CA ALA A 83 11.65 4.69 -0.09
C ALA A 83 11.55 6.07 -0.78
N ALA A 84 11.23 7.14 -0.04
CA ALA A 84 11.09 8.50 -0.60
C ALA A 84 12.29 8.94 -1.47
N PRO A 85 13.56 8.63 -1.13
CA PRO A 85 14.71 8.95 -1.99
C PRO A 85 14.70 8.24 -3.36
N ARG A 86 13.89 7.19 -3.52
CA ARG A 86 13.75 6.44 -4.78
C ARG A 86 12.52 6.86 -5.59
N PHE A 87 11.75 7.82 -5.07
CA PHE A 87 10.61 8.34 -5.80
C PHE A 87 11.09 9.19 -6.98
N GLU A 88 10.60 8.87 -8.17
CA GLU A 88 10.92 9.58 -9.41
C GLU A 88 9.69 10.38 -9.87
N PRO A 89 9.68 11.71 -9.71
CA PRO A 89 8.63 12.56 -10.25
C PRO A 89 8.46 12.34 -11.76
N GLY A 90 7.21 12.31 -12.22
CA GLY A 90 6.91 12.13 -13.64
C GLY A 90 6.83 10.67 -14.13
N ARG A 91 7.17 9.67 -13.31
CA ARG A 91 6.94 8.23 -13.65
C ARG A 91 5.57 7.70 -13.24
N GLY A 92 4.62 8.57 -13.03
CA GLY A 92 3.27 8.27 -12.57
C GLY A 92 2.89 9.11 -11.36
N SER A 93 1.64 9.06 -10.93
CA SER A 93 1.22 9.89 -9.80
C SER A 93 1.84 9.42 -8.48
N ALA A 94 2.20 10.36 -7.61
CA ALA A 94 2.71 10.10 -6.27
C ALA A 94 1.76 9.23 -5.45
N LEU A 95 0.45 9.43 -5.59
CA LEU A 95 -0.56 8.60 -4.92
C LEU A 95 -0.53 7.15 -5.44
N ALA A 96 -0.41 6.93 -6.75
CA ALA A 96 -0.31 5.58 -7.32
C ALA A 96 0.95 4.86 -6.83
N TRP A 97 2.08 5.58 -6.67
CA TRP A 97 3.30 5.03 -6.12
C TRP A 97 3.11 4.58 -4.66
N VAL A 98 2.52 5.42 -3.80
CA VAL A 98 2.22 5.08 -2.40
C VAL A 98 1.24 3.92 -2.30
N THR A 99 0.14 3.95 -3.06
CA THR A 99 -0.87 2.87 -3.02
C THR A 99 -0.34 1.54 -3.56
N THR A 100 0.64 1.56 -4.46
CA THR A 100 1.35 0.34 -4.90
C THR A 100 2.15 -0.28 -3.76
N ILE A 101 2.84 0.52 -2.94
CA ILE A 101 3.54 0.06 -1.73
C ILE A 101 2.53 -0.54 -0.76
N ALA A 102 1.42 0.16 -0.52
CA ALA A 102 0.36 -0.28 0.39
C ALA A 102 -0.24 -1.62 -0.04
N HIS A 103 -0.60 -1.77 -1.31
CA HIS A 103 -1.15 -3.01 -1.84
C HIS A 103 -0.16 -4.17 -1.70
N ARG A 104 1.12 -3.95 -2.07
CA ARG A 104 2.15 -4.97 -1.93
C ARG A 104 2.29 -5.45 -0.48
N ARG A 105 2.36 -4.53 0.49
CA ARG A 105 2.43 -4.86 1.91
C ARG A 105 1.22 -5.64 2.41
N ALA A 106 0.03 -5.22 2.01
CA ALA A 106 -1.21 -5.91 2.35
C ALA A 106 -1.23 -7.36 1.80
N ILE A 107 -0.82 -7.56 0.55
CA ILE A 107 -0.69 -8.89 -0.05
C ILE A 107 0.36 -9.75 0.67
N ASP A 108 1.50 -9.17 1.03
CA ASP A 108 2.56 -9.89 1.75
C ASP A 108 2.08 -10.35 3.13
N ARG A 109 1.28 -9.52 3.85
CA ARG A 109 0.63 -9.89 5.12
C ARG A 109 -0.32 -11.07 4.92
N VAL A 110 -1.26 -10.98 3.99
CA VAL A 110 -2.23 -12.07 3.72
C VAL A 110 -1.53 -13.37 3.32
N ARG A 111 -0.49 -13.30 2.50
CA ARG A 111 0.32 -14.48 2.15
C ARG A 111 1.07 -15.07 3.34
N ALA A 112 1.60 -14.23 4.23
CA ALA A 112 2.27 -14.68 5.44
C ALA A 112 1.31 -15.42 6.38
N GLU A 113 0.12 -14.88 6.58
CA GLU A 113 -0.94 -15.50 7.39
C GLU A 113 -1.41 -16.82 6.81
N ARG A 114 -1.63 -16.86 5.49
CA ARG A 114 -2.01 -18.12 4.83
C ARG A 114 -0.96 -19.18 5.02
N ARG A 115 0.33 -18.88 4.83
CA ARG A 115 1.42 -19.83 5.09
C ARG A 115 1.49 -20.28 6.54
N LEU A 116 1.14 -19.41 7.49
CA LEU A 116 1.08 -19.76 8.90
C LEU A 116 -0.11 -20.69 9.18
N ALA A 117 -1.30 -20.36 8.68
CA ALA A 117 -2.50 -21.16 8.79
C ALA A 117 -2.32 -22.55 8.15
N GLU A 118 -1.71 -22.65 6.97
CA GLU A 118 -1.40 -23.93 6.31
C GLU A 118 -0.44 -24.80 7.15
N ARG A 119 0.54 -24.18 7.80
CA ARG A 119 1.45 -24.88 8.72
C ARG A 119 0.72 -25.38 9.97
N GLN A 120 -0.20 -24.58 10.51
CA GLN A 120 -1.03 -24.97 11.66
C GLN A 120 -2.05 -26.06 11.28
N LEU A 121 -2.69 -25.95 10.10
CA LEU A 121 -3.63 -26.96 9.60
C LEU A 121 -2.96 -28.32 9.32
N ARG A 122 -1.71 -28.33 8.90
CA ARG A 122 -0.94 -29.59 8.81
C ARG A 122 -0.68 -30.22 10.19
N ALA A 123 -0.79 -29.43 11.25
CA ALA A 123 -0.72 -29.90 12.64
C ALA A 123 -2.10 -30.22 13.25
N THR A 124 -3.18 -29.64 12.71
CA THR A 124 -4.56 -29.81 13.20
C THR A 124 -5.53 -29.61 12.04
N SER A 125 -6.33 -30.65 11.73
CA SER A 125 -7.34 -30.58 10.64
C SER A 125 -8.53 -29.72 11.07
N HIS A 126 -8.73 -28.53 10.45
CA HIS A 126 -10.01 -27.81 10.49
C HIS A 126 -10.16 -26.82 9.33
N GLU A 127 -11.39 -26.67 8.80
CA GLU A 127 -11.76 -25.85 7.64
C GLU A 127 -11.85 -24.36 7.98
N VAL A 128 -11.47 -23.51 7.02
CA VAL A 128 -11.58 -22.05 7.12
C VAL A 128 -12.72 -21.54 6.22
N ALA A 129 -13.73 -20.93 6.85
CA ALA A 129 -14.87 -20.32 6.18
C ALA A 129 -14.53 -18.94 5.56
N TYR A 130 -15.19 -18.63 4.43
CA TYR A 130 -15.06 -17.39 3.67
C TYR A 130 -16.21 -16.46 4.03
N ASP A 131 -15.93 -15.25 4.52
CA ASP A 131 -16.96 -14.27 4.88
C ASP A 131 -16.78 -12.90 4.16
N GLU A 132 -17.91 -12.26 3.82
CA GLU A 132 -17.97 -11.04 3.00
C GLU A 132 -17.84 -9.75 3.83
N VAL A 133 -17.26 -8.72 3.22
CA VAL A 133 -16.72 -7.51 3.85
C VAL A 133 -17.72 -6.36 3.94
N ALA A 134 -17.81 -5.75 5.12
CA ALA A 134 -18.54 -4.54 5.41
C ALA A 134 -17.71 -3.24 5.30
N GLU A 135 -18.41 -2.17 5.05
CA GLU A 135 -18.04 -0.82 4.60
C GLU A 135 -17.21 0.06 5.54
N ALA A 136 -16.41 0.96 4.94
CA ALA A 136 -16.00 2.22 5.56
C ALA A 136 -16.15 3.41 4.59
N VAL A 137 -16.67 4.50 5.09
CA VAL A 137 -17.18 5.70 4.40
C VAL A 137 -16.05 6.72 4.17
N GLU A 138 -15.88 7.20 2.96
CA GLU A 138 -15.40 8.52 2.52
C GLU A 138 -14.72 8.59 1.14
N ALA A 139 -14.49 7.45 0.48
CA ALA A 139 -14.08 7.42 -0.92
C ALA A 139 -15.27 7.10 -1.85
N ARG A 140 -16.42 7.76 -1.65
CA ARG A 140 -17.70 7.33 -2.25
C ARG A 140 -17.77 7.44 -3.78
N LEU A 141 -17.16 8.45 -4.38
CA LEU A 141 -17.25 8.66 -5.83
C LEU A 141 -16.32 7.71 -6.58
N ASP A 142 -15.07 7.55 -6.14
CA ASP A 142 -14.11 6.64 -6.77
C ASP A 142 -14.53 5.17 -6.59
N ARG A 143 -15.11 4.83 -5.43
CA ARG A 143 -15.67 3.49 -5.20
C ARG A 143 -16.85 3.17 -6.12
N LYS A 144 -17.74 4.14 -6.39
CA LYS A 144 -18.85 3.93 -7.33
C LYS A 144 -18.33 3.68 -8.74
N ARG A 145 -17.33 4.46 -9.20
CA ARG A 145 -16.67 4.26 -10.48
C ARG A 145 -16.00 2.89 -10.57
N VAL A 146 -15.19 2.54 -9.58
CA VAL A 146 -14.52 1.24 -9.54
C VAL A 146 -15.53 0.08 -9.50
N ARG A 147 -16.59 0.17 -8.68
CA ARG A 147 -17.66 -0.85 -8.65
C ARG A 147 -18.37 -0.96 -9.98
N HIS A 148 -18.67 0.16 -10.64
CA HIS A 148 -19.28 0.18 -11.96
C HIS A 148 -18.37 -0.52 -12.99
N CYS A 149 -17.09 -0.17 -13.00
CA CYS A 149 -16.13 -0.77 -13.92
C CYS A 149 -15.84 -2.25 -13.62
N LEU A 150 -15.85 -2.66 -12.35
CA LEU A 150 -15.84 -4.09 -11.99
C LEU A 150 -17.12 -4.79 -12.46
N GLY A 151 -18.26 -4.09 -12.47
CA GLY A 151 -19.53 -4.58 -13.03
C GLY A 151 -19.47 -4.85 -14.54
N SER A 152 -18.66 -4.12 -15.29
CA SER A 152 -18.48 -4.31 -16.74
C SER A 152 -17.64 -5.54 -17.11
N LEU A 153 -16.91 -6.12 -16.15
CA LEU A 153 -16.14 -7.35 -16.37
C LEU A 153 -17.07 -8.56 -16.51
N THR A 154 -16.67 -9.53 -17.34
CA THR A 154 -17.30 -10.85 -17.31
C THR A 154 -17.08 -11.50 -15.94
N SER A 155 -17.96 -12.45 -15.55
CA SER A 155 -17.80 -13.19 -14.28
C SER A 155 -16.41 -13.82 -14.15
N LEU A 156 -15.91 -14.44 -15.22
CA LEU A 156 -14.61 -15.10 -15.26
C LEU A 156 -13.42 -14.12 -15.12
N GLN A 157 -13.52 -12.94 -15.72
CA GLN A 157 -12.52 -11.89 -15.59
C GLN A 157 -12.52 -11.31 -14.17
N ARG A 158 -13.71 -11.00 -13.65
CA ARG A 158 -13.89 -10.48 -12.30
C ARG A 158 -13.32 -11.43 -11.24
N GLU A 159 -13.66 -12.71 -11.33
CA GLU A 159 -13.19 -13.73 -10.42
C GLU A 159 -11.66 -13.84 -10.45
N SER A 160 -11.06 -13.90 -11.64
CA SER A 160 -9.60 -13.96 -11.79
C SER A 160 -8.90 -12.73 -11.18
N VAL A 161 -9.44 -11.52 -11.44
CA VAL A 161 -8.90 -10.26 -10.88
C VAL A 161 -9.09 -10.21 -9.37
N THR A 162 -10.25 -10.63 -8.85
CA THR A 162 -10.55 -10.62 -7.42
C THR A 162 -9.62 -11.56 -6.65
N LEU A 163 -9.43 -12.78 -7.13
CA LEU A 163 -8.52 -13.74 -6.48
C LEU A 163 -7.07 -13.23 -6.46
N ALA A 164 -6.60 -12.65 -7.56
CA ALA A 164 -5.22 -12.16 -7.62
C ALA A 164 -5.02 -10.87 -6.81
N TYR A 165 -5.91 -9.88 -6.99
CA TYR A 165 -5.74 -8.54 -6.41
C TYR A 165 -6.10 -8.48 -4.93
N TYR A 166 -7.24 -9.04 -4.54
CA TYR A 166 -7.71 -9.02 -3.14
C TYR A 166 -7.31 -10.28 -2.36
N GLY A 167 -7.30 -11.43 -3.02
CA GLY A 167 -6.93 -12.70 -2.40
C GLY A 167 -5.42 -12.92 -2.30
N GLY A 168 -4.62 -12.14 -3.02
CA GLY A 168 -3.16 -12.29 -3.04
C GLY A 168 -2.66 -13.59 -3.67
N PHE A 169 -3.52 -14.29 -4.44
CA PHE A 169 -3.12 -15.50 -5.12
C PHE A 169 -2.21 -15.20 -6.32
N THR A 170 -1.19 -16.01 -6.51
CA THR A 170 -0.39 -16.00 -7.75
C THR A 170 -1.23 -16.48 -8.93
N LEU A 171 -0.80 -16.17 -10.15
CA LEU A 171 -1.49 -16.66 -11.36
C LEU A 171 -1.65 -18.17 -11.39
N ARG A 172 -0.64 -18.90 -10.93
CA ARG A 172 -0.67 -20.35 -10.85
C ARG A 172 -1.72 -20.84 -9.84
N GLU A 173 -1.79 -20.23 -8.67
CA GLU A 173 -2.81 -20.53 -7.67
C GLU A 173 -4.22 -20.20 -8.17
N VAL A 174 -4.40 -19.05 -8.84
CA VAL A 174 -5.66 -18.67 -9.48
C VAL A 174 -6.07 -19.72 -10.52
N ALA A 175 -5.13 -20.19 -11.34
CA ALA A 175 -5.41 -21.23 -12.34
C ALA A 175 -5.89 -22.55 -11.69
N VAL A 176 -5.24 -22.95 -10.60
CA VAL A 176 -5.63 -24.15 -9.83
C VAL A 176 -7.01 -23.98 -9.19
N LEU A 177 -7.27 -22.84 -8.54
CA LEU A 177 -8.57 -22.55 -7.90
C LEU A 177 -9.72 -22.51 -8.89
N LEU A 178 -9.48 -21.98 -10.10
CA LEU A 178 -10.49 -21.89 -11.15
C LEU A 178 -10.58 -23.13 -12.04
N GLY A 179 -9.72 -24.13 -11.83
CA GLY A 179 -9.69 -25.35 -12.64
C GLY A 179 -9.36 -25.09 -14.11
N VAL A 180 -8.50 -24.09 -14.42
CA VAL A 180 -8.16 -23.71 -15.80
C VAL A 180 -6.64 -23.72 -16.02
N PRO A 181 -6.17 -23.83 -17.28
CA PRO A 181 -4.76 -23.65 -17.59
C PRO A 181 -4.24 -22.26 -17.19
N GLU A 182 -2.98 -22.17 -16.74
CA GLU A 182 -2.36 -20.91 -16.30
C GLU A 182 -2.41 -19.82 -17.39
N GLY A 183 -2.22 -20.20 -18.66
CA GLY A 183 -2.36 -19.29 -19.80
C GLY A 183 -3.76 -18.68 -19.90
N THR A 184 -4.82 -19.45 -19.58
CA THR A 184 -6.21 -18.96 -19.56
C THR A 184 -6.42 -17.99 -18.41
N ALA A 185 -5.93 -18.28 -17.19
CA ALA A 185 -6.00 -17.37 -16.06
C ALA A 185 -5.27 -16.05 -16.36
N LYS A 186 -4.07 -16.13 -16.96
CA LYS A 186 -3.29 -14.96 -17.40
C LYS A 186 -4.04 -14.10 -18.41
N THR A 187 -4.67 -14.71 -19.42
CA THR A 187 -5.44 -13.99 -20.42
C THR A 187 -6.66 -13.31 -19.80
N ARG A 188 -7.45 -14.03 -18.98
CA ARG A 188 -8.63 -13.47 -18.29
C ARG A 188 -8.25 -12.27 -17.43
N MET A 189 -7.15 -12.38 -16.69
CA MET A 189 -6.67 -11.29 -15.84
C MET A 189 -6.21 -10.09 -16.67
N ARG A 190 -5.42 -10.31 -17.72
CA ARG A 190 -4.94 -9.23 -18.60
C ARG A 190 -6.12 -8.48 -19.23
N ASP A 191 -7.05 -9.22 -19.82
CA ASP A 191 -8.19 -8.62 -20.51
C ASP A 191 -9.16 -7.93 -19.54
N GLY A 192 -9.29 -8.47 -18.31
CA GLY A 192 -10.01 -7.82 -17.23
C GLY A 192 -9.37 -6.49 -16.81
N LEU A 193 -8.05 -6.45 -16.64
CA LEU A 193 -7.33 -5.22 -16.29
C LEU A 193 -7.38 -4.17 -17.40
N ILE A 194 -7.30 -4.58 -18.68
CA ILE A 194 -7.47 -3.68 -19.83
C ILE A 194 -8.86 -3.05 -19.79
N ARG A 195 -9.92 -3.85 -19.64
CA ARG A 195 -11.30 -3.33 -19.53
C ARG A 195 -11.51 -2.39 -18.36
N LEU A 196 -10.92 -2.72 -17.20
CA LEU A 196 -10.98 -1.83 -16.03
C LEU A 196 -10.33 -0.49 -16.31
N ARG A 197 -9.14 -0.50 -16.91
CA ARG A 197 -8.43 0.73 -17.27
C ARG A 197 -9.27 1.56 -18.24
N ASP A 198 -9.74 0.95 -19.33
CA ASP A 198 -10.49 1.64 -20.38
C ASP A 198 -11.83 2.21 -19.84
N CYS A 199 -12.49 1.49 -18.91
CA CYS A 199 -13.69 1.99 -18.23
C CYS A 199 -13.35 3.17 -17.29
N LEU A 200 -12.26 3.10 -16.55
CA LEU A 200 -11.85 4.17 -15.63
C LEU A 200 -11.39 5.44 -16.37
N GLU A 201 -10.73 5.28 -17.52
CA GLU A 201 -10.32 6.40 -18.38
C GLU A 201 -11.51 7.00 -19.15
N GLY A 202 -12.45 6.18 -19.61
CA GLY A 202 -13.64 6.63 -20.35
C GLY A 202 -14.75 7.25 -19.49
N THR A 203 -14.65 7.18 -18.16
CA THR A 203 -15.62 7.77 -17.21
C THR A 203 -15.10 9.09 -16.59
N ALA A 204 -14.01 9.67 -17.11
CA ALA A 204 -13.44 10.94 -16.66
C ALA A 204 -14.16 12.15 -17.24
#